data_5f1138b686563d2c14ae2813fccdb2d4
#
_entry.id   5f1138b686563d2c14ae2813fccdb2d4
#
_cell.length_a   1.000
_cell.length_b   1.000
_cell.length_c   1.000
_cell.angle_alpha   90.00
_cell.angle_beta   90.00
_cell.angle_gamma   90.00
#
_symmetry.space_group_name_H-M   'P 1'
#
loop_
_entity.id
_entity.type
_entity.pdbx_description
1 polymer ?
#
loop_
_entity_poly.entity_id
_entity_poly.type
_entity_poly.pdbx_seq_one_letter_code
_entity_poly.pdbx_strand_id
1 'polypeptide(L)'
;MKKRMTVMLSLCLSLLLLLSACASGGSTAKNAEKAAAALAESMLNAPSEPMQRFGSILENGEESALTAYKDAWEDEKALCSENGFTSFIEEVLTMQLMADEMNETVKVTAVKTEPYEEKDRVVRFTADVTVNDTENMTVNGKCQFDEDGKVSFIELD
;
A
#
# COMPACT_ATOMS: atom_id res chain seq x y z
N MET A 1 27.55 25.90 -43.13
CA MET A 1 26.49 26.13 -42.16
C MET A 1 25.59 24.95 -41.87
N LYS A 2 25.18 24.11 -42.85
CA LYS A 2 24.27 22.95 -42.68
C LYS A 2 24.81 21.85 -41.74
N LYS A 3 26.12 21.49 -41.78
CA LYS A 3 26.71 20.47 -40.91
C LYS A 3 26.70 20.76 -39.39
N ARG A 4 26.85 22.07 -39.03
CA ARG A 4 26.82 22.48 -37.60
C ARG A 4 25.41 22.45 -37.00
N MET A 5 24.39 22.65 -37.80
CA MET A 5 23.00 22.62 -37.38
C MET A 5 22.51 21.19 -37.11
N THR A 6 22.98 20.22 -37.92
CA THR A 6 22.63 18.81 -37.75
C THR A 6 23.24 18.21 -36.48
N VAL A 7 24.46 18.59 -36.11
CA VAL A 7 25.11 18.13 -34.87
C VAL A 7 24.43 18.73 -33.63
N MET A 8 24.02 19.99 -33.66
CA MET A 8 23.27 20.61 -32.57
C MET A 8 21.88 19.95 -32.37
N LEU A 9 21.20 19.66 -33.47
CA LEU A 9 19.88 19.03 -33.37
C LEU A 9 19.98 17.59 -32.82
N SER A 10 21.02 16.84 -33.18
CA SER A 10 21.28 15.50 -32.64
C SER A 10 21.63 15.53 -31.15
N LEU A 11 22.39 16.54 -30.72
CA LEU A 11 22.76 16.69 -29.29
C LEU A 11 21.55 17.06 -28.40
N CYS A 12 20.66 17.93 -28.90
CA CYS A 12 19.42 18.27 -28.20
C CYS A 12 18.45 17.07 -28.11
N LEU A 13 18.38 16.23 -29.15
CA LEU A 13 17.50 15.05 -29.14
C LEU A 13 17.99 13.97 -28.16
N SER A 14 19.31 13.77 -28.07
CA SER A 14 19.89 12.85 -27.09
C SER A 14 19.75 13.36 -25.64
N LEU A 15 19.80 14.67 -25.43
CA LEU A 15 19.58 15.26 -24.10
C LEU A 15 18.12 15.15 -23.65
N LEU A 16 17.16 15.26 -24.56
CA LEU A 16 15.73 15.06 -24.29
C LEU A 16 15.39 13.61 -23.93
N LEU A 17 16.09 12.63 -24.55
CA LEU A 17 15.91 11.21 -24.22
C LEU A 17 16.48 10.85 -22.84
N LEU A 18 17.56 11.50 -22.41
CA LEU A 18 18.13 11.31 -21.07
C LEU A 18 17.25 11.93 -19.96
N LEU A 19 16.54 13.02 -20.25
CA LEU A 19 15.60 13.62 -19.30
C LEU A 19 14.30 12.80 -19.15
N SER A 20 13.87 12.07 -20.19
CA SER A 20 12.70 11.19 -20.11
C SER A 20 12.98 9.94 -19.28
N ALA A 21 14.20 9.41 -19.25
CA ALA A 21 14.58 8.26 -18.47
C ALA A 21 14.62 8.54 -16.95
N CYS A 22 14.93 9.79 -16.55
CA CYS A 22 14.89 10.18 -15.14
C CYS A 22 13.47 10.49 -14.62
N ALA A 23 12.52 10.82 -15.50
CA ALA A 23 11.15 11.14 -15.10
C ALA A 23 10.30 9.90 -14.80
N SER A 24 10.62 8.74 -15.39
CA SER A 24 9.87 7.48 -15.16
C SER A 24 10.20 6.83 -13.83
N GLY A 25 11.44 6.90 -13.35
CA GLY A 25 11.85 6.31 -12.06
C GLY A 25 11.21 7.01 -10.85
N GLY A 26 11.13 8.34 -10.87
CA GLY A 26 10.54 9.11 -9.76
C GLY A 26 9.02 8.98 -9.64
N SER A 27 8.32 8.71 -10.74
CA SER A 27 6.88 8.47 -10.74
C SER A 27 6.52 7.09 -10.16
N THR A 28 7.28 6.06 -10.50
CA THR A 28 7.07 4.68 -10.02
C THR A 28 7.34 4.56 -8.53
N ALA A 29 8.42 5.14 -8.02
CA ALA A 29 8.74 5.16 -6.59
C ALA A 29 7.66 5.87 -5.77
N LYS A 30 7.21 7.06 -6.20
CA LYS A 30 6.12 7.79 -5.53
C LYS A 30 4.79 7.04 -5.54
N ASN A 31 4.50 6.26 -6.58
CA ASN A 31 3.31 5.44 -6.65
C ASN A 31 3.40 4.25 -5.68
N ALA A 32 4.57 3.62 -5.55
CA ALA A 32 4.83 2.56 -4.59
C ALA A 32 4.67 3.06 -3.15
N GLU A 33 5.24 4.22 -2.82
CA GLU A 33 5.09 4.84 -1.49
C GLU A 33 3.62 5.15 -1.17
N LYS A 34 2.86 5.69 -2.13
CA LYS A 34 1.42 5.94 -1.95
C LYS A 34 0.62 4.67 -1.75
N ALA A 35 0.91 3.61 -2.52
CA ALA A 35 0.24 2.32 -2.37
C ALA A 35 0.54 1.70 -1.01
N ALA A 36 1.80 1.72 -0.56
CA ALA A 36 2.20 1.26 0.77
C ALA A 36 1.48 2.03 1.88
N ALA A 37 1.39 3.38 1.78
CA ALA A 37 0.69 4.20 2.75
C ALA A 37 -0.82 3.89 2.80
N ALA A 38 -1.48 3.76 1.65
CA ALA A 38 -2.90 3.45 1.57
C ALA A 38 -3.21 2.08 2.18
N LEU A 39 -2.41 1.05 1.86
CA LEU A 39 -2.58 -0.28 2.45
C LEU A 39 -2.33 -0.31 3.95
N ALA A 40 -1.31 0.39 4.44
CA ALA A 40 -1.03 0.51 5.87
C ALA A 40 -2.19 1.19 6.62
N GLU A 41 -2.75 2.27 6.05
CA GLU A 41 -3.89 2.97 6.63
C GLU A 41 -5.13 2.06 6.69
N SER A 42 -5.47 1.39 5.59
CA SER A 42 -6.63 0.50 5.53
C SER A 42 -6.48 -0.72 6.45
N MET A 43 -5.27 -1.27 6.57
CA MET A 43 -4.98 -2.45 7.39
C MET A 43 -5.05 -2.16 8.89
N LEU A 44 -4.54 -1.01 9.32
CA LEU A 44 -4.37 -0.68 10.74
C LEU A 44 -5.58 0.01 11.37
N ASN A 45 -6.53 0.54 10.60
CA ASN A 45 -7.79 1.06 11.16
C ASN A 45 -8.69 -0.08 11.62
N ALA A 46 -9.04 -0.13 12.92
CA ALA A 46 -9.88 -1.18 13.50
C ALA A 46 -10.88 -0.60 14.55
N PRO A 47 -12.18 -0.97 14.54
CA PRO A 47 -12.81 -1.77 13.49
C PRO A 47 -12.92 -1.00 12.17
N SER A 48 -12.69 -1.66 11.07
CA SER A 48 -12.85 -1.08 9.75
C SER A 48 -14.30 -1.16 9.26
N GLU A 49 -14.69 -0.28 8.34
CA GLU A 49 -16.02 -0.34 7.70
C GLU A 49 -16.27 -1.68 6.98
N PRO A 50 -15.30 -2.26 6.23
CA PRO A 50 -15.46 -3.59 5.66
C PRO A 50 -15.71 -4.69 6.70
N MET A 51 -15.05 -4.63 7.88
CA MET A 51 -15.28 -5.61 8.95
C MET A 51 -16.67 -5.50 9.57
N GLN A 52 -17.15 -4.29 9.80
CA GLN A 52 -18.52 -4.07 10.32
C GLN A 52 -19.56 -4.60 9.34
N ARG A 53 -19.34 -4.40 8.05
CA ARG A 53 -20.18 -4.92 6.97
C ARG A 53 -20.14 -6.44 6.91
N PHE A 54 -18.95 -7.03 7.06
CA PHE A 54 -18.76 -8.47 7.12
C PHE A 54 -19.49 -9.11 8.31
N GLY A 55 -19.39 -8.52 9.51
CA GLY A 55 -20.12 -8.96 10.69
C GLY A 55 -21.64 -9.01 10.45
N SER A 56 -22.21 -7.98 9.84
CA SER A 56 -23.64 -7.93 9.51
C SER A 56 -24.06 -9.00 8.48
N ILE A 57 -23.22 -9.35 7.51
CA ILE A 57 -23.46 -10.41 6.54
C ILE A 57 -23.48 -11.77 7.24
N LEU A 58 -22.52 -12.03 8.14
CA LEU A 58 -22.46 -13.27 8.92
C LEU A 58 -23.71 -13.48 9.77
N GLU A 59 -24.21 -12.44 10.41
CA GLU A 59 -25.45 -12.49 11.20
C GLU A 59 -26.68 -12.85 10.36
N ASN A 60 -26.69 -12.46 9.09
CA ASN A 60 -27.75 -12.77 8.14
C ASN A 60 -27.63 -14.14 7.47
N GLY A 61 -26.54 -14.90 7.72
CA GLY A 61 -26.36 -16.28 7.28
C GLY A 61 -26.10 -16.46 5.79
N GLU A 62 -25.44 -15.55 5.13
CA GLU A 62 -25.10 -15.65 3.71
C GLU A 62 -23.92 -16.61 3.47
N GLU A 63 -24.10 -17.57 2.55
CA GLU A 63 -23.06 -18.57 2.18
C GLU A 63 -21.78 -17.97 1.56
N SER A 64 -21.81 -16.70 1.14
CA SER A 64 -20.72 -16.01 0.44
C SER A 64 -19.96 -15.00 1.29
N ALA A 65 -20.02 -15.10 2.60
CA ALA A 65 -19.43 -14.14 3.54
C ALA A 65 -17.93 -13.83 3.27
N LEU A 66 -17.13 -14.85 2.96
CA LEU A 66 -15.71 -14.65 2.64
C LEU A 66 -15.49 -13.90 1.32
N THR A 67 -16.34 -14.15 0.33
CA THR A 67 -16.30 -13.43 -0.95
C THR A 67 -16.70 -11.97 -0.72
N ALA A 68 -17.80 -11.73 -0.02
CA ALA A 68 -18.26 -10.39 0.32
C ALA A 68 -17.20 -9.61 1.15
N TYR A 69 -16.50 -10.30 2.06
CA TYR A 69 -15.39 -9.70 2.79
C TYR A 69 -14.25 -9.26 1.85
N LYS A 70 -13.83 -10.12 0.93
CA LYS A 70 -12.78 -9.79 -0.04
C LYS A 70 -13.20 -8.68 -1.02
N ASP A 71 -14.46 -8.67 -1.42
CA ASP A 71 -15.01 -7.64 -2.33
C ASP A 71 -15.12 -6.27 -1.64
N ALA A 72 -15.28 -6.26 -0.32
CA ALA A 72 -15.28 -5.03 0.47
C ALA A 72 -13.94 -4.27 0.43
N TRP A 73 -12.84 -4.94 0.00
CA TRP A 73 -11.50 -4.39 -0.14
C TRP A 73 -11.09 -4.22 -1.62
N GLU A 74 -12.02 -3.86 -2.50
CA GLU A 74 -11.77 -3.80 -3.95
C GLU A 74 -10.69 -2.76 -4.32
N ASP A 75 -10.64 -1.62 -3.63
CA ASP A 75 -9.66 -0.57 -3.87
C ASP A 75 -8.24 -1.04 -3.49
N GLU A 76 -8.07 -1.70 -2.35
CA GLU A 76 -6.81 -2.26 -1.90
C GLU A 76 -6.36 -3.43 -2.80
N LYS A 77 -7.31 -4.25 -3.23
CA LYS A 77 -7.06 -5.33 -4.21
C LYS A 77 -6.50 -4.78 -5.53
N ALA A 78 -6.96 -3.61 -5.96
CA ALA A 78 -6.41 -2.97 -7.16
C ALA A 78 -4.94 -2.56 -7.02
N LEU A 79 -4.43 -2.37 -5.80
CA LEU A 79 -3.02 -2.04 -5.51
C LEU A 79 -2.12 -3.28 -5.42
N CYS A 80 -2.69 -4.46 -5.27
CA CYS A 80 -1.98 -5.71 -4.99
C CYS A 80 -1.94 -6.65 -6.21
N SER A 81 -0.93 -7.52 -6.24
CA SER A 81 -0.99 -8.79 -6.98
C SER A 81 -1.90 -9.77 -6.22
N GLU A 82 -2.19 -10.93 -6.78
CA GLU A 82 -3.00 -11.96 -6.12
C GLU A 82 -2.40 -12.40 -4.78
N ASN A 83 -1.09 -12.65 -4.75
CA ASN A 83 -0.37 -13.02 -3.52
C ASN A 83 -0.31 -11.86 -2.52
N GLY A 84 -0.06 -10.65 -3.00
CA GLY A 84 -0.04 -9.45 -2.17
C GLY A 84 -1.38 -9.15 -1.52
N PHE A 85 -2.48 -9.36 -2.25
CA PHE A 85 -3.82 -9.21 -1.69
C PHE A 85 -4.13 -10.29 -0.64
N THR A 86 -3.67 -11.52 -0.83
CA THR A 86 -3.81 -12.57 0.19
C THR A 86 -3.06 -12.19 1.46
N SER A 87 -1.81 -11.77 1.33
CA SER A 87 -1.00 -11.28 2.47
C SER A 87 -1.66 -10.09 3.18
N PHE A 88 -2.17 -9.11 2.43
CA PHE A 88 -2.91 -7.97 2.97
C PHE A 88 -4.13 -8.41 3.80
N ILE A 89 -4.95 -9.33 3.28
CA ILE A 89 -6.14 -9.84 3.97
C ILE A 89 -5.77 -10.59 5.26
N GLU A 90 -4.67 -11.35 5.25
CA GLU A 90 -4.19 -12.07 6.45
C GLU A 90 -3.79 -11.08 7.56
N GLU A 91 -3.08 -10.01 7.23
CA GLU A 91 -2.70 -8.97 8.19
C GLU A 91 -3.92 -8.18 8.69
N VAL A 92 -4.83 -7.79 7.79
CA VAL A 92 -6.09 -7.12 8.16
C VAL A 92 -6.89 -7.97 9.14
N LEU A 93 -7.08 -9.27 8.84
CA LEU A 93 -7.83 -10.17 9.72
C LEU A 93 -7.18 -10.26 11.09
N THR A 94 -5.86 -10.40 11.14
CA THR A 94 -5.11 -10.46 12.39
C THR A 94 -5.33 -9.20 13.22
N MET A 95 -5.16 -8.02 12.64
CA MET A 95 -5.34 -6.75 13.33
C MET A 95 -6.78 -6.53 13.80
N GLN A 96 -7.77 -6.85 12.95
CA GLN A 96 -9.18 -6.67 13.30
C GLN A 96 -9.60 -7.63 14.44
N LEU A 97 -9.18 -8.89 14.39
CA LEU A 97 -9.49 -9.87 15.44
C LEU A 97 -8.83 -9.50 16.77
N MET A 98 -7.57 -9.03 16.75
CA MET A 98 -6.89 -8.57 17.96
C MET A 98 -7.60 -7.37 18.59
N ALA A 99 -7.97 -6.39 17.79
CA ALA A 99 -8.70 -5.21 18.28
C ALA A 99 -10.07 -5.58 18.86
N ASP A 100 -10.80 -6.51 18.22
CA ASP A 100 -12.09 -7.00 18.71
C ASP A 100 -11.95 -7.79 20.02
N GLU A 101 -10.97 -8.69 20.12
CA GLU A 101 -10.71 -9.47 21.34
C GLU A 101 -10.31 -8.59 22.52
N MET A 102 -9.55 -7.53 22.27
CA MET A 102 -9.12 -6.56 23.28
C MET A 102 -10.18 -5.48 23.55
N ASN A 103 -11.25 -5.43 22.78
CA ASN A 103 -12.28 -4.38 22.77
C ASN A 103 -11.65 -2.99 22.57
N GLU A 104 -10.75 -2.90 21.61
CA GLU A 104 -10.00 -1.69 21.26
C GLU A 104 -10.44 -1.10 19.95
N THR A 105 -10.29 0.21 19.83
CA THR A 105 -10.38 0.93 18.54
C THR A 105 -9.01 1.44 18.18
N VAL A 106 -8.58 1.20 16.95
CA VAL A 106 -7.30 1.67 16.42
C VAL A 106 -7.56 2.63 15.28
N LYS A 107 -6.96 3.81 15.34
CA LYS A 107 -7.05 4.84 14.29
C LYS A 107 -5.67 5.25 13.84
N VAL A 108 -5.43 5.18 12.56
CA VAL A 108 -4.22 5.72 11.94
C VAL A 108 -4.31 7.25 11.93
N THR A 109 -3.29 7.91 12.46
CA THR A 109 -3.19 9.37 12.51
C THR A 109 -2.19 9.92 11.50
N ALA A 110 -1.17 9.14 11.15
CA ALA A 110 -0.21 9.48 10.10
C ALA A 110 0.47 8.21 9.58
N VAL A 111 0.83 8.21 8.30
CA VAL A 111 1.70 7.19 7.69
C VAL A 111 2.86 7.88 7.01
N LYS A 112 4.07 7.42 7.30
CA LYS A 112 5.31 7.80 6.63
C LYS A 112 5.83 6.61 5.85
N THR A 113 6.32 6.84 4.66
CA THR A 113 6.89 5.80 3.79
C THR A 113 8.28 6.19 3.33
N GLU A 114 9.15 5.21 3.20
CA GLU A 114 10.50 5.38 2.68
C GLU A 114 10.92 4.15 1.86
N PRO A 115 11.66 4.33 0.76
CA PRO A 115 12.28 3.21 0.08
C PRO A 115 13.24 2.47 1.01
N TYR A 116 13.27 1.13 0.93
CA TYR A 116 14.23 0.35 1.67
C TYR A 116 15.53 0.25 0.86
N GLU A 117 16.56 1.01 1.24
CA GLU A 117 17.81 1.16 0.49
C GLU A 117 18.56 -0.16 0.24
N GLU A 118 18.39 -1.16 1.11
CA GLU A 118 19.08 -2.44 1.01
C GLU A 118 18.39 -3.45 0.08
N LYS A 119 17.16 -3.18 -0.34
CA LYS A 119 16.36 -4.09 -1.17
C LYS A 119 15.57 -3.31 -2.22
N ASP A 120 15.83 -3.62 -3.46
CA ASP A 120 15.01 -3.12 -4.57
C ASP A 120 13.53 -3.50 -4.40
N ARG A 121 12.65 -2.59 -4.76
CA ARG A 121 11.20 -2.78 -4.76
C ARG A 121 10.60 -3.07 -3.38
N VAL A 122 11.23 -2.61 -2.32
CA VAL A 122 10.65 -2.64 -0.97
C VAL A 122 10.46 -1.21 -0.48
N VAL A 123 9.28 -0.93 0.05
CA VAL A 123 8.94 0.31 0.73
C VAL A 123 8.62 -0.02 2.17
N ARG A 124 9.28 0.63 3.10
CA ARG A 124 8.93 0.61 4.52
C ARG A 124 7.87 1.65 4.80
N PHE A 125 7.03 1.36 5.77
CA PHE A 125 6.12 2.34 6.33
C PHE A 125 6.22 2.37 7.86
N THR A 126 5.92 3.53 8.40
CA THR A 126 5.77 3.78 9.83
C THR A 126 4.43 4.48 10.01
N ALA A 127 3.52 3.85 10.72
CA ALA A 127 2.20 4.37 11.00
C ALA A 127 2.10 4.81 12.46
N ASP A 128 1.74 6.06 12.70
CA ASP A 128 1.36 6.54 14.00
C ASP A 128 -0.14 6.24 14.19
N VAL A 129 -0.49 5.52 15.25
CA VAL A 129 -1.86 5.10 15.54
C VAL A 129 -2.27 5.56 16.95
N THR A 130 -3.56 5.79 17.13
CA THR A 130 -4.14 6.05 18.43
C THR A 130 -5.06 4.90 18.79
N VAL A 131 -4.87 4.31 19.96
CA VAL A 131 -5.71 3.25 20.52
C VAL A 131 -6.67 3.86 21.54
N ASN A 132 -7.96 3.58 21.36
CA ASN A 132 -9.04 4.08 22.24
C ASN A 132 -9.02 5.61 22.41
N ASP A 133 -8.58 6.36 21.39
CA ASP A 133 -8.43 7.82 21.38
C ASP A 133 -7.50 8.39 22.50
N THR A 134 -6.74 7.54 23.19
CA THR A 134 -5.95 7.93 24.38
C THR A 134 -4.48 7.50 24.32
N GLU A 135 -4.19 6.34 23.77
CA GLU A 135 -2.84 5.79 23.71
C GLU A 135 -2.26 5.93 22.31
N ASN A 136 -1.07 6.52 22.23
CA ASN A 136 -0.36 6.65 20.96
C ASN A 136 0.68 5.54 20.81
N MET A 137 0.66 4.86 19.69
CA MET A 137 1.59 3.81 19.33
C MET A 137 2.16 4.03 17.93
N THR A 138 3.25 3.36 17.63
CA THR A 138 3.85 3.35 16.30
C THR A 138 3.95 1.92 15.81
N VAL A 139 3.43 1.66 14.62
CA VAL A 139 3.49 0.37 13.94
C VAL A 139 4.39 0.50 12.72
N ASN A 140 5.33 -0.42 12.58
CA ASN A 140 6.21 -0.48 11.42
C ASN A 140 5.86 -1.67 10.56
N GLY A 141 6.20 -1.57 9.28
CA GLY A 141 6.04 -2.67 8.36
C GLY A 141 6.64 -2.36 7.00
N LYS A 142 6.44 -3.24 6.06
CA LYS A 142 6.99 -3.13 4.72
C LYS A 142 6.08 -3.74 3.66
N CYS A 143 6.14 -3.17 2.47
CA CYS A 143 5.52 -3.68 1.26
C CYS A 143 6.60 -4.05 0.24
N GLN A 144 6.55 -5.25 -0.31
CA GLN A 144 7.34 -5.66 -1.46
C GLN A 144 6.50 -5.51 -2.73
N PHE A 145 7.12 -5.00 -3.79
CA PHE A 145 6.48 -4.76 -5.08
C PHE A 145 7.02 -5.72 -6.14
N ASP A 146 6.14 -6.16 -7.02
CA ASP A 146 6.50 -6.94 -8.21
C ASP A 146 7.00 -6.05 -9.37
N GLU A 147 7.22 -6.66 -10.54
CA GLU A 147 7.71 -5.96 -11.74
C GLU A 147 6.67 -5.02 -12.33
N ASP A 148 5.39 -5.28 -12.09
CA ASP A 148 4.27 -4.47 -12.57
C ASP A 148 3.94 -3.31 -11.61
N GLY A 149 4.68 -3.19 -10.50
CA GLY A 149 4.48 -2.17 -9.47
C GLY A 149 3.28 -2.43 -8.57
N LYS A 150 2.82 -3.68 -8.48
CA LYS A 150 1.80 -4.13 -7.55
C LYS A 150 2.45 -4.65 -6.28
N VAL A 151 1.79 -4.45 -5.13
CA VAL A 151 2.24 -5.05 -3.89
C VAL A 151 2.12 -6.58 -4.00
N SER A 152 3.23 -7.27 -3.84
CA SER A 152 3.32 -8.73 -3.90
C SER A 152 3.37 -9.39 -2.52
N PHE A 153 3.72 -8.62 -1.50
CA PHE A 153 3.77 -9.05 -0.10
C PHE A 153 3.71 -7.83 0.83
N ILE A 154 3.04 -7.97 1.97
CA ILE A 154 3.00 -6.98 3.05
C ILE A 154 3.25 -7.70 4.37
N GLU A 155 3.94 -7.05 5.29
CA GLU A 155 4.33 -7.59 6.59
C GLU A 155 4.38 -6.47 7.62
N LEU A 156 3.90 -6.72 8.81
CA LEU A 156 4.12 -5.92 10.02
C LEU A 156 5.36 -6.42 10.76
N ASP A 157 6.17 -5.50 11.30
CA ASP A 157 7.39 -5.81 12.06
C ASP A 157 7.10 -6.02 13.55
#